data_9248328078c7f7e6afb28605c37a9765
#
_entry.id   9248328078c7f7e6afb28605c37a9765
#
_cell.length_a   1.000
_cell.length_b   1.000
_cell.length_c   1.000
_cell.angle_alpha   90.00
_cell.angle_beta   90.00
_cell.angle_gamma   90.00
#
_symmetry.space_group_name_H-M   'P 1'
#
loop_
_entity.id
_entity.type
_entity.pdbx_description
1 polymer ?
#
loop_
_entity_poly.entity_id
_entity_poly.type
_entity_poly.pdbx_seq_one_letter_code
_entity_poly.pdbx_strand_id
1 'polypeptide(L)'
;MLISAVAKKPKLIKMDLDDEKIVETYGDTITFYMYDNVDLNTYFNFFKVQQDEDGTELNKLIRKIVLDESGNPVVKEDEMLPVDICFAALVKINENLGKSKAMSSTVVTGPQSS
;
A
#
# COMPACT_ATOMS: atom_id res chain seq x y z
N MET A 1 -14.48 15.53 -19.70
CA MET A 1 -13.29 14.67 -19.88
C MET A 1 -13.73 13.25 -20.14
N LEU A 2 -13.12 12.63 -21.15
CA LEU A 2 -13.42 11.23 -21.43
C LEU A 2 -12.69 10.30 -20.49
N ILE A 3 -13.29 9.16 -20.18
CA ILE A 3 -12.68 8.18 -19.29
C ILE A 3 -11.33 7.67 -19.81
N SER A 4 -11.15 7.66 -21.13
CA SER A 4 -9.87 7.27 -21.73
C SER A 4 -8.71 8.17 -21.30
N ALA A 5 -9.00 9.40 -20.91
CA ALA A 5 -7.96 10.33 -20.46
C ALA A 5 -7.40 9.95 -19.08
N VAL A 6 -8.13 9.16 -18.29
CA VAL A 6 -7.69 8.73 -16.96
C VAL A 6 -7.20 7.28 -16.96
N ALA A 7 -7.37 6.56 -18.06
CA ALA A 7 -6.88 5.19 -18.18
C ALA A 7 -5.37 5.24 -18.47
N LYS A 8 -4.59 4.83 -17.50
CA LYS A 8 -3.12 4.89 -17.58
C LYS A 8 -2.52 3.60 -17.08
N LYS A 9 -1.30 3.31 -17.55
CA LYS A 9 -0.51 2.23 -16.96
C LYS A 9 -0.11 2.64 -15.55
N PRO A 10 -0.18 1.72 -14.59
CA PRO A 10 0.34 2.00 -13.25
C PRO A 10 1.82 2.36 -13.31
N LYS A 11 2.23 3.28 -12.46
CA LYS A 11 3.63 3.71 -12.34
C LYS A 11 4.16 3.34 -10.98
N LEU A 12 5.43 2.97 -10.92
CA LEU A 12 6.10 2.76 -9.66
C LEU A 12 6.30 4.10 -8.97
N ILE A 13 5.96 4.13 -7.70
CA ILE A 13 6.18 5.30 -6.85
C ILE A 13 7.03 4.92 -5.65
N LYS A 14 7.84 5.86 -5.21
CA LYS A 14 8.69 5.68 -4.05
C LYS A 14 7.89 5.93 -2.78
N MET A 15 8.01 5.01 -1.83
CA MET A 15 7.34 5.10 -0.54
C MET A 15 8.41 5.13 0.55
N ASP A 16 8.37 6.16 1.39
CA ASP A 16 9.35 6.31 2.47
C ASP A 16 8.68 6.07 3.82
N LEU A 17 9.24 5.16 4.59
CA LEU A 17 8.87 4.95 5.98
C LEU A 17 9.80 5.84 6.81
N ASP A 18 9.37 7.06 7.02
CA ASP A 18 10.15 8.09 7.71
C ASP A 18 9.64 8.38 9.13
N ASP A 19 8.81 7.50 9.65
CA ASP A 19 8.32 7.58 11.01
C ASP A 19 9.51 7.63 11.98
N GLU A 20 9.41 8.49 12.98
CA GLU A 20 10.48 8.72 13.94
C GLU A 20 10.98 7.44 14.59
N LYS A 21 10.07 6.55 14.97
CA LYS A 21 10.43 5.26 15.58
C LYS A 21 11.18 4.35 14.62
N ILE A 22 10.79 4.37 13.35
CA ILE A 22 11.45 3.57 12.32
C ILE A 22 12.87 4.06 12.13
N VAL A 23 13.04 5.38 11.98
CA VAL A 23 14.36 5.99 11.78
C VAL A 23 15.24 5.71 13.00
N GLU A 24 14.70 5.81 14.20
CA GLU A 24 15.45 5.52 15.43
C GLU A 24 15.90 4.07 15.49
N THR A 25 14.99 3.15 15.18
CA THR A 25 15.26 1.71 15.30
C THR A 25 16.25 1.21 14.26
N TYR A 26 16.14 1.69 13.03
CA TYR A 26 16.92 1.18 11.90
C TYR A 26 18.03 2.11 11.45
N GLY A 27 18.11 3.30 12.01
CA GLY A 27 19.16 4.25 11.73
C GLY A 27 18.98 5.07 10.47
N ASP A 28 17.91 4.85 9.74
CA ASP A 28 17.62 5.56 8.49
C ASP A 28 16.16 5.36 8.10
N THR A 29 15.70 6.18 7.16
CA THR A 29 14.42 5.99 6.50
C THR A 29 14.44 4.70 5.70
N ILE A 30 13.35 3.95 5.75
CA ILE A 30 13.23 2.71 4.99
C ILE A 30 12.37 2.97 3.77
N THR A 31 12.87 2.62 2.60
CA THR A 31 12.21 2.91 1.33
C THR A 31 11.79 1.64 0.62
N PHE A 32 10.61 1.68 0.04
CA PHE A 32 10.16 0.64 -0.89
C PHE A 32 9.42 1.31 -2.05
N TYR A 33 9.09 0.53 -3.06
CA TYR A 33 8.33 1.02 -4.20
C TYR A 33 7.04 0.20 -4.32
N MET A 34 6.01 0.83 -4.85
CA MET A 34 4.77 0.15 -5.18
C MET A 34 4.16 0.82 -6.39
N TYR A 35 3.26 0.14 -7.07
CA TYR A 35 2.52 0.78 -8.14
C TYR A 35 1.48 1.74 -7.55
N ASP A 36 1.30 2.87 -8.22
CA ASP A 36 0.39 3.92 -7.76
C ASP A 36 -1.08 3.52 -7.88
N ASN A 37 -1.35 2.43 -8.59
CA ASN A 37 -2.69 1.90 -8.75
C ASN A 37 -2.63 0.38 -8.84
N VAL A 38 -3.70 -0.26 -8.41
CA VAL A 38 -3.85 -1.72 -8.48
C VAL A 38 -5.22 -2.03 -9.09
N ASP A 39 -5.39 -3.25 -9.58
CA ASP A 39 -6.69 -3.65 -10.08
C ASP A 39 -7.69 -3.80 -8.93
N LEU A 40 -8.98 -3.81 -9.26
CA LEU A 40 -10.04 -3.86 -8.26
C LEU A 40 -9.96 -5.13 -7.40
N ASN A 41 -9.60 -6.24 -8.01
CA ASN A 41 -9.49 -7.49 -7.26
C ASN A 41 -8.40 -7.41 -6.19
N THR A 42 -7.25 -6.87 -6.53
CA THR A 42 -6.16 -6.66 -5.59
C THR A 42 -6.57 -5.66 -4.50
N TYR A 43 -7.25 -4.59 -4.89
CA TYR A 43 -7.72 -3.56 -3.97
C TYR A 43 -8.67 -4.13 -2.92
N PHE A 44 -9.70 -4.84 -3.37
CA PHE A 44 -10.67 -5.44 -2.45
C PHE A 44 -10.04 -6.51 -1.57
N ASN A 45 -9.16 -7.32 -2.15
CA ASN A 45 -8.47 -8.36 -1.40
C ASN A 45 -7.59 -7.75 -0.31
N PHE A 46 -6.93 -6.65 -0.60
CA PHE A 46 -6.09 -5.96 0.36
C PHE A 46 -6.88 -5.52 1.61
N PHE A 47 -8.06 -4.97 1.41
CA PHE A 47 -8.90 -4.56 2.54
C PHE A 47 -9.52 -5.75 3.26
N LYS A 48 -9.89 -6.77 2.52
CA LYS A 48 -10.47 -7.99 3.10
C LYS A 48 -9.48 -8.70 4.03
N VAL A 49 -8.24 -8.88 3.58
CA VAL A 49 -7.26 -9.63 4.37
C VAL A 49 -6.78 -8.86 5.60
N GLN A 50 -6.92 -7.55 5.61
CA GLN A 50 -6.59 -6.75 6.79
C GLN A 50 -7.53 -6.99 7.95
N GLN A 51 -8.74 -7.47 7.67
CA GLN A 51 -9.73 -7.77 8.69
C GLN A 51 -9.58 -9.20 9.23
N ASP A 52 -8.73 -9.98 8.61
CA ASP A 52 -8.49 -11.35 9.03
C ASP A 52 -7.53 -11.36 10.22
N GLU A 53 -7.80 -12.23 11.18
CA GLU A 53 -6.89 -12.42 12.31
C GLU A 53 -5.67 -13.23 11.92
N ASP A 54 -5.78 -14.02 10.85
CA ASP A 54 -4.67 -14.78 10.31
C ASP A 54 -3.88 -13.91 9.33
N GLY A 55 -2.68 -13.53 9.71
CA GLY A 55 -1.82 -12.68 8.89
C GLY A 55 -1.22 -13.33 7.66
N THR A 56 -1.50 -14.61 7.41
CA THR A 56 -0.88 -15.35 6.30
C THR A 56 -1.18 -14.72 4.94
N GLU A 57 -2.43 -14.45 4.67
CA GLU A 57 -2.83 -13.86 3.38
C GLU A 57 -2.37 -12.42 3.26
N LEU A 58 -2.41 -11.67 4.35
CA LEU A 58 -1.91 -10.29 4.36
C LEU A 58 -0.41 -10.27 4.07
N ASN A 59 0.34 -11.19 4.67
CA ASN A 59 1.78 -11.29 4.44
C ASN A 59 2.10 -11.58 2.98
N LYS A 60 1.34 -12.47 2.35
CA LYS A 60 1.50 -12.78 0.92
C LYS A 60 1.23 -11.55 0.07
N LEU A 61 0.22 -10.79 0.42
CA LEU A 61 -0.16 -9.61 -0.33
C LEU A 61 0.88 -8.49 -0.17
N ILE A 62 1.42 -8.32 1.01
CA ILE A 62 2.50 -7.35 1.26
C ILE A 62 3.71 -7.69 0.40
N ARG A 63 4.08 -8.98 0.32
CA ARG A 63 5.18 -9.41 -0.55
C ARG A 63 4.96 -9.05 -2.01
N LYS A 64 3.70 -9.09 -2.44
CA LYS A 64 3.33 -8.76 -3.81
C LYS A 64 3.37 -7.27 -4.09
N ILE A 65 3.00 -6.45 -3.10
CA ILE A 65 2.87 -5.00 -3.26
C ILE A 65 4.20 -4.27 -3.04
N VAL A 66 5.02 -4.75 -2.11
CA VAL A 66 6.30 -4.13 -1.77
C VAL A 66 7.36 -4.55 -2.77
N LEU A 67 7.84 -3.58 -3.54
CA LEU A 67 8.71 -3.83 -4.68
C LEU A 67 9.99 -3.01 -4.58
N ASP A 68 10.98 -3.32 -5.42
CA ASP A 68 12.17 -2.51 -5.58
C ASP A 68 11.96 -1.46 -6.70
N GLU A 69 12.97 -0.67 -6.96
CA GLU A 69 12.90 0.40 -7.97
C GLU A 69 12.71 -0.12 -9.39
N SER A 70 12.93 -1.40 -9.62
CA SER A 70 12.72 -2.04 -10.92
C SER A 70 11.37 -2.74 -11.01
N GLY A 71 10.60 -2.72 -9.93
CA GLY A 71 9.28 -3.37 -9.91
C GLY A 71 9.32 -4.83 -9.55
N ASN A 72 10.41 -5.32 -9.00
CA ASN A 72 10.56 -6.72 -8.60
C ASN A 72 10.28 -6.88 -7.11
N PRO A 73 9.70 -8.03 -6.69
CA PRO A 73 9.49 -8.29 -5.27
C PRO A 73 10.81 -8.29 -4.51
N VAL A 74 10.81 -7.65 -3.35
CA VAL A 74 12.02 -7.54 -2.51
C VAL A 74 12.02 -8.51 -1.35
N VAL A 75 10.86 -9.03 -0.96
CA VAL A 75 10.75 -10.00 0.12
C VAL A 75 10.61 -11.39 -0.49
N LYS A 76 11.59 -12.23 -0.28
CA LYS A 76 11.62 -13.58 -0.84
C LYS A 76 10.71 -14.51 -0.04
N GLU A 77 10.41 -15.68 -0.62
CA GLU A 77 9.47 -16.64 0.00
C GLU A 77 9.86 -17.06 1.41
N ASP A 78 11.15 -17.19 1.65
CA ASP A 78 11.68 -17.61 2.95
C ASP A 78 11.99 -16.42 3.88
N GLU A 79 11.67 -15.22 3.45
CA GLU A 79 11.91 -14.00 4.21
C GLU A 79 10.62 -13.39 4.71
N MET A 80 10.70 -12.60 5.75
CA MET A 80 9.57 -11.83 6.24
C MET A 80 10.07 -10.48 6.73
N LEU A 81 9.24 -9.48 6.59
CA LEU A 81 9.53 -8.16 7.13
C LEU A 81 9.28 -8.16 8.64
N PRO A 82 10.05 -7.37 9.41
CA PRO A 82 9.72 -7.16 10.83
C PRO A 82 8.29 -6.62 10.96
N VAL A 83 7.64 -6.97 12.05
CA VAL A 83 6.22 -6.62 12.27
C VAL A 83 5.99 -5.11 12.23
N ASP A 84 6.90 -4.32 12.83
CA ASP A 84 6.79 -2.87 12.82
C ASP A 84 6.88 -2.28 11.41
N ILE A 85 7.75 -2.86 10.59
CA ILE A 85 7.88 -2.47 9.18
C ILE A 85 6.62 -2.85 8.40
N CYS A 86 6.05 -4.03 8.68
CA CYS A 86 4.79 -4.43 8.06
C CYS A 86 3.67 -3.44 8.35
N PHE A 87 3.51 -3.03 9.61
CA PHE A 87 2.48 -2.07 9.97
C PHE A 87 2.74 -0.69 9.38
N ALA A 88 3.99 -0.24 9.39
CA ALA A 88 4.33 1.04 8.78
C ALA A 88 4.06 1.04 7.28
N ALA A 89 4.42 -0.05 6.60
CA ALA A 89 4.13 -0.21 5.17
C ALA A 89 2.63 -0.23 4.90
N LEU A 90 1.85 -0.93 5.73
CA LEU A 90 0.40 -0.96 5.61
C LEU A 90 -0.21 0.43 5.68
N VAL A 91 0.25 1.25 6.61
CA VAL A 91 -0.24 2.63 6.75
C VAL A 91 0.02 3.41 5.45
N LYS A 92 1.23 3.32 4.92
CA LYS A 92 1.58 4.03 3.68
C LYS A 92 0.80 3.52 2.48
N ILE A 93 0.65 2.21 2.36
CA ILE A 93 -0.12 1.60 1.27
C ILE A 93 -1.58 2.04 1.35
N ASN A 94 -2.17 2.00 2.55
CA ASN A 94 -3.54 2.44 2.78
C ASN A 94 -3.72 3.92 2.42
N GLU A 95 -2.79 4.77 2.81
CA GLU A 95 -2.85 6.19 2.48
C GLU A 95 -2.85 6.40 0.97
N ASN A 96 -1.99 5.69 0.26
CA ASN A 96 -1.90 5.84 -1.19
C ASN A 96 -3.15 5.33 -1.90
N LEU A 97 -3.62 4.14 -1.56
CA LEU A 97 -4.83 3.59 -2.16
C LEU A 97 -6.07 4.32 -1.65
N GLY A 98 -6.04 4.77 -0.41
CA GLY A 98 -7.12 5.51 0.21
C GLY A 98 -7.36 6.88 -0.40
N LYS A 99 -6.37 7.48 -1.03
CA LYS A 99 -6.54 8.77 -1.70
C LYS A 99 -7.58 8.66 -2.82
N SER A 100 -7.52 7.61 -3.62
CA SER A 100 -8.52 7.38 -4.67
C SER A 100 -9.88 7.12 -4.06
N LYS A 101 -9.93 6.34 -2.99
CA LYS A 101 -11.17 6.06 -2.27
C LYS A 101 -11.73 7.31 -1.60
N ALA A 102 -10.87 8.12 -1.00
CA ALA A 102 -11.28 9.35 -0.35
C ALA A 102 -11.90 10.32 -1.34
N MET A 103 -11.35 10.42 -2.52
CA MET A 103 -11.91 11.26 -3.59
C MET A 103 -13.29 10.77 -3.99
N SER A 104 -13.47 9.46 -4.10
CA SER A 104 -14.77 8.88 -4.38
C SER A 104 -15.74 9.09 -3.23
N SER A 105 -15.25 8.95 -2.02
CA SER A 105 -16.07 9.08 -0.83
C SER A 105 -16.56 10.48 -0.57
N THR A 106 -15.77 11.48 -0.89
CA THR A 106 -16.19 12.86 -0.69
C THR A 106 -17.42 13.20 -1.51
N VAL A 107 -17.59 12.53 -2.59
CA VAL A 107 -18.79 12.72 -3.41
C VAL A 107 -20.01 12.13 -2.72
N VAL A 108 -19.80 11.09 -1.94
CA VAL A 108 -20.90 10.37 -1.30
C VAL A 108 -21.23 10.92 0.05
N THR A 109 -20.26 11.08 0.88
CA THR A 109 -20.49 11.33 2.24
C THR A 109 -20.41 12.73 2.58
N GLY A 110 -20.03 13.24 1.86
CA GLY A 110 -19.96 14.48 2.41
C GLY A 110 -20.61 14.37 3.64
N PRO A 111 -21.11 14.12 3.92
CA PRO A 111 -21.39 14.37 4.93
C PRO A 111 -21.44 13.76 5.84
N GLN A 112 -21.01 13.11 5.65
CA GLN A 112 -20.92 12.85 6.24
C GLN A 112 -21.01 12.97 6.81
N SER A 113 -21.16 12.96 6.50
CA SER A 113 -21.14 13.14 6.89
C SER A 113 -21.45 13.21 7.27
N SER A 114 -21.66 13.06 7.12
CA SER A 114 -21.73 13.27 7.40
C SER A 114 -21.75 13.37 7.63
#